data_6deced5c071b0feba337548fb48fbc27
#
_entry.id   6deced5c071b0feba337548fb48fbc27
#
_cell.length_a   1.000
_cell.length_b   1.000
_cell.length_c   1.000
_cell.angle_alpha   90.00
_cell.angle_beta   90.00
_cell.angle_gamma   90.00
#
_symmetry.space_group_name_H-M   'P 1'
#
loop_
_entity.id
_entity.type
_entity.pdbx_description
1 polymer ?
#
loop_
_entity_poly.entity_id
_entity_poly.type
_entity_poly.pdbx_seq_one_letter_code
_entity_poly.pdbx_strand_id
1 'polypeptide(L)'
;MGVKEIKKTVMSLGYKIAHTIRDKFPWLWKFTEIINSFLFSIRYGKKVRRFHFSTIPDGYKIMRIEDVSTENIVNFFAKQPTEAFRFFKPHGFDYKSIQSLQSNQAFLAFFLIDCTQDNAERPCGTPPTIAGYFFIRSFFHGKGFRGRMVDIDYRNKGLGTAMNRLLNEIGFSIGLRLYETISMDNIASYKSAIKASNIKIINEDFDKREYFFEILNEPISPKANDQRA
;
A
#
# COMPACT_ATOMS: atom_id res chain seq x y z
N MET A 1 4.25 -9.97 -35.86
CA MET A 1 4.43 -9.40 -34.48
C MET A 1 3.06 -9.35 -33.83
N GLY A 2 2.83 -10.17 -32.81
CA GLY A 2 1.48 -10.35 -32.25
C GLY A 2 1.06 -9.19 -31.33
N VAL A 3 -0.25 -8.92 -31.22
CA VAL A 3 -0.83 -7.86 -30.37
C VAL A 3 -0.33 -7.92 -28.92
N LYS A 4 0.05 -9.10 -28.42
CA LYS A 4 0.67 -9.29 -27.08
C LYS A 4 2.09 -8.71 -27.01
N GLU A 5 2.89 -8.83 -28.06
CA GLU A 5 4.26 -8.27 -28.10
C GLU A 5 4.23 -6.74 -28.17
N ILE A 6 3.32 -6.17 -28.99
CA ILE A 6 3.15 -4.72 -29.10
C ILE A 6 2.74 -4.14 -27.73
N LYS A 7 1.79 -4.77 -27.02
CA LYS A 7 1.39 -4.34 -25.67
C LYS A 7 2.54 -4.43 -24.65
N LYS A 8 3.37 -5.47 -24.71
CA LYS A 8 4.53 -5.63 -23.83
C LYS A 8 5.59 -4.57 -24.10
N THR A 9 5.85 -4.26 -25.38
CA THR A 9 6.80 -3.22 -25.82
C THR A 9 6.33 -1.81 -25.40
N VAL A 10 5.05 -1.46 -25.63
CA VAL A 10 4.50 -0.16 -25.25
C VAL A 10 4.49 0.01 -23.71
N MET A 11 4.19 -1.06 -22.97
CA MET A 11 4.22 -1.04 -21.51
C MET A 11 5.64 -0.86 -20.97
N SER A 12 6.64 -1.52 -21.59
CA SER A 12 8.06 -1.38 -21.23
C SER A 12 8.61 0.01 -21.59
N LEU A 13 8.18 0.60 -22.71
CA LEU A 13 8.58 1.94 -23.11
C LEU A 13 7.98 3.00 -22.19
N GLY A 14 6.70 2.89 -21.84
CA GLY A 14 6.04 3.79 -20.89
C GLY A 14 6.68 3.74 -19.50
N TYR A 15 7.08 2.56 -19.04
CA TYR A 15 7.81 2.36 -17.78
C TYR A 15 9.19 3.05 -17.82
N LYS A 16 9.96 2.86 -18.91
CA LYS A 16 11.28 3.51 -19.08
C LYS A 16 11.17 5.03 -19.12
N ILE A 17 10.17 5.56 -19.85
CA ILE A 17 9.91 7.01 -19.92
C ILE A 17 9.57 7.56 -18.53
N ALA A 18 8.68 6.89 -17.77
CA ALA A 18 8.30 7.32 -16.43
C ALA A 18 9.50 7.35 -15.48
N HIS A 19 10.37 6.34 -15.52
CA HIS A 19 11.60 6.32 -14.71
C HIS A 19 12.58 7.41 -15.15
N THR A 20 12.77 7.63 -16.45
CA THR A 20 13.63 8.69 -16.95
C THR A 20 13.15 10.08 -16.53
N ILE A 21 11.83 10.33 -16.57
CA ILE A 21 11.23 11.59 -16.11
C ILE A 21 11.45 11.76 -14.62
N ARG A 22 11.18 10.72 -13.82
CA ARG A 22 11.38 10.77 -12.36
C ARG A 22 12.82 11.09 -11.98
N ASP A 23 13.78 10.47 -12.66
CA ASP A 23 15.20 10.52 -12.26
C ASP A 23 15.91 11.77 -12.84
N LYS A 24 15.55 12.21 -14.07
CA LYS A 24 16.16 13.37 -14.72
C LYS A 24 15.39 14.70 -14.53
N PHE A 25 14.08 14.62 -14.29
CA PHE A 25 13.19 15.79 -14.15
C PHE A 25 12.31 15.67 -12.91
N PRO A 26 12.86 15.67 -11.68
CA PRO A 26 12.10 15.45 -10.46
C PRO A 26 10.99 16.51 -10.22
N TRP A 27 11.15 17.73 -10.76
CA TRP A 27 10.13 18.76 -10.69
C TRP A 27 8.90 18.42 -11.56
N LEU A 28 9.10 17.84 -12.75
CA LEU A 28 8.01 17.39 -13.63
C LEU A 28 7.27 16.21 -12.99
N TRP A 29 7.99 15.30 -12.32
CA TRP A 29 7.39 14.22 -11.56
C TRP A 29 6.48 14.75 -10.44
N LYS A 30 6.96 15.72 -9.66
CA LYS A 30 6.16 16.38 -8.61
C LYS A 30 4.91 17.06 -9.18
N PHE A 31 5.04 17.71 -10.32
CA PHE A 31 3.91 18.35 -10.99
C PHE A 31 2.84 17.33 -11.41
N THR A 32 3.25 16.19 -11.97
CA THR A 32 2.31 15.11 -12.31
C THR A 32 1.64 14.50 -11.08
N GLU A 33 2.35 14.39 -9.95
CA GLU A 33 1.75 13.94 -8.68
C GLU A 33 0.71 14.93 -8.14
N ILE A 34 0.96 16.23 -8.23
CA ILE A 34 -0.01 17.28 -7.83
C ILE A 34 -1.26 17.20 -8.69
N ILE A 35 -1.11 17.13 -10.01
CA ILE A 35 -2.25 16.98 -10.93
C ILE A 35 -3.03 15.70 -10.62
N ASN A 36 -2.35 14.57 -10.44
CA ASN A 36 -2.98 13.31 -10.10
C ASN A 36 -3.76 13.41 -8.79
N SER A 37 -3.17 14.01 -7.76
CA SER A 37 -3.80 14.22 -6.45
C SER A 37 -5.07 15.08 -6.57
N PHE A 38 -5.01 16.18 -7.31
CA PHE A 38 -6.15 17.05 -7.55
C PHE A 38 -7.29 16.34 -8.31
N LEU A 39 -6.99 15.72 -9.43
CA LEU A 39 -7.99 14.98 -10.23
C LEU A 39 -8.57 13.78 -9.46
N PHE A 40 -7.75 13.10 -8.67
CA PHE A 40 -8.20 12.02 -7.80
C PHE A 40 -9.18 12.54 -6.73
N SER A 41 -8.86 13.67 -6.11
CA SER A 41 -9.73 14.32 -5.12
C SER A 41 -11.10 14.67 -5.69
N ILE A 42 -11.16 15.21 -6.91
CA ILE A 42 -12.43 15.50 -7.59
C ILE A 42 -13.24 14.23 -7.81
N ARG A 43 -12.61 13.18 -8.33
CA ARG A 43 -13.30 11.95 -8.73
C ARG A 43 -13.68 11.05 -7.57
N TYR A 44 -12.80 10.90 -6.58
CA TYR A 44 -12.90 9.91 -5.51
C TYR A 44 -13.02 10.52 -4.12
N GLY A 45 -12.68 11.78 -3.92
CA GLY A 45 -12.58 12.41 -2.60
C GLY A 45 -13.85 12.29 -1.76
N LYS A 46 -15.04 12.43 -2.38
CA LYS A 46 -16.32 12.22 -1.66
C LYS A 46 -16.48 10.79 -1.15
N LYS A 47 -16.11 9.79 -1.95
CA LYS A 47 -16.19 8.38 -1.57
C LYS A 47 -15.18 8.06 -0.46
N VAL A 48 -13.93 8.56 -0.58
CA VAL A 48 -12.88 8.39 0.43
C VAL A 48 -13.29 8.97 1.79
N ARG A 49 -13.86 10.18 1.82
CA ARG A 49 -14.31 10.82 3.07
C ARG A 49 -15.47 10.10 3.75
N ARG A 50 -16.34 9.44 2.98
CA ARG A 50 -17.51 8.69 3.49
C ARG A 50 -17.20 7.25 3.83
N PHE A 51 -16.02 6.77 3.47
CA PHE A 51 -15.65 5.39 3.70
C PHE A 51 -15.29 5.16 5.17
N HIS A 52 -15.80 4.06 5.72
CA HIS A 52 -15.48 3.55 7.05
C HIS A 52 -15.18 2.05 6.91
N PHE A 53 -14.16 1.59 7.59
CA PHE A 53 -13.82 0.16 7.61
C PHE A 53 -14.90 -0.64 8.36
N SER A 54 -15.35 -1.75 7.77
CA SER A 54 -16.40 -2.60 8.34
C SER A 54 -15.85 -3.55 9.41
N THR A 55 -14.61 -3.99 9.26
CA THR A 55 -13.99 -4.99 10.16
C THR A 55 -12.55 -4.59 10.47
N ILE A 56 -12.32 -4.14 11.71
CA ILE A 56 -10.97 -3.85 12.22
C ILE A 56 -10.57 -5.02 13.13
N PRO A 57 -9.31 -5.49 13.11
CA PRO A 57 -8.85 -6.53 14.04
C PRO A 57 -9.07 -6.11 15.51
N ASP A 58 -9.49 -7.05 16.34
CA ASP A 58 -9.74 -6.80 17.77
C ASP A 58 -8.50 -6.24 18.46
N GLY A 59 -8.69 -5.25 19.31
CA GLY A 59 -7.61 -4.56 20.02
C GLY A 59 -6.85 -3.53 19.18
N TYR A 60 -7.30 -3.24 17.96
CA TYR A 60 -6.67 -2.23 17.10
C TYR A 60 -7.67 -1.15 16.68
N LYS A 61 -7.12 0.03 16.34
CA LYS A 61 -7.84 1.08 15.61
C LYS A 61 -7.07 1.50 14.37
N ILE A 62 -7.74 2.12 13.42
CA ILE A 62 -7.13 2.65 12.21
C ILE A 62 -7.09 4.15 12.30
N MET A 63 -5.90 4.73 12.04
CA MET A 63 -5.72 6.17 11.86
C MET A 63 -5.27 6.45 10.43
N ARG A 64 -5.78 7.51 9.85
CA ARG A 64 -5.33 8.00 8.54
C ARG A 64 -3.96 8.66 8.68
N ILE A 65 -3.19 8.72 7.60
CA ILE A 65 -1.86 9.36 7.61
C ILE A 65 -1.91 10.83 8.02
N GLU A 66 -2.98 11.54 7.68
CA GLU A 66 -3.20 12.93 8.06
C GLU A 66 -3.48 13.13 9.56
N ASP A 67 -3.95 12.09 10.25
CA ASP A 67 -4.30 12.12 11.69
C ASP A 67 -3.13 11.72 12.61
N VAL A 68 -2.01 11.28 12.03
CA VAL A 68 -0.78 10.91 12.77
C VAL A 68 0.27 11.99 12.55
N SER A 69 0.93 12.45 13.64
CA SER A 69 1.98 13.45 13.50
C SER A 69 3.13 12.94 12.62
N THR A 70 3.70 13.83 11.80
CA THR A 70 4.82 13.49 10.91
C THR A 70 5.99 12.87 11.68
N GLU A 71 6.26 13.41 12.89
CA GLU A 71 7.31 12.90 13.77
C GLU A 71 7.08 11.45 14.20
N ASN A 72 5.85 11.10 14.61
CA ASN A 72 5.50 9.73 15.01
C ASN A 72 5.65 8.75 13.83
N ILE A 73 5.31 9.17 12.62
CA ILE A 73 5.48 8.37 11.41
C ILE A 73 6.97 8.14 11.11
N VAL A 74 7.78 9.20 11.17
CA VAL A 74 9.24 9.09 10.96
C VAL A 74 9.86 8.18 12.01
N ASN A 75 9.49 8.33 13.27
CA ASN A 75 9.97 7.49 14.37
C ASN A 75 9.57 6.02 14.19
N PHE A 76 8.34 5.75 13.72
CA PHE A 76 7.91 4.39 13.39
C PHE A 76 8.83 3.74 12.35
N PHE A 77 9.16 4.44 11.26
CA PHE A 77 10.06 3.89 10.25
C PHE A 77 11.50 3.80 10.73
N ALA A 78 11.98 4.78 11.49
CA ALA A 78 13.35 4.78 12.04
C ALA A 78 13.59 3.61 13.03
N LYS A 79 12.56 3.17 13.75
CA LYS A 79 12.60 2.01 14.65
C LYS A 79 12.76 0.68 13.91
N GLN A 80 12.36 0.60 12.63
CA GLN A 80 12.38 -0.66 11.91
C GLN A 80 13.81 -1.08 11.55
N PRO A 81 14.16 -2.38 11.65
CA PRO A 81 15.47 -2.86 11.26
C PRO A 81 15.68 -2.71 9.74
N THR A 82 16.94 -2.58 9.32
CA THR A 82 17.32 -2.37 7.91
C THR A 82 16.74 -3.45 6.98
N GLU A 83 16.63 -4.68 7.46
CA GLU A 83 16.08 -5.82 6.72
C GLU A 83 14.59 -5.63 6.38
N ALA A 84 13.84 -4.87 7.17
CA ALA A 84 12.44 -4.56 6.89
C ALA A 84 12.27 -3.79 5.57
N PHE A 85 13.30 -3.02 5.20
CA PHE A 85 13.31 -2.22 3.97
C PHE A 85 13.88 -2.96 2.75
N ARG A 86 14.33 -4.21 2.90
CA ARG A 86 14.85 -4.99 1.77
C ARG A 86 13.87 -5.06 0.61
N PHE A 87 12.59 -5.27 0.91
CA PHE A 87 11.50 -5.40 -0.08
C PHE A 87 10.48 -4.25 -0.02
N PHE A 88 10.70 -3.26 0.83
CA PHE A 88 9.72 -2.21 1.08
C PHE A 88 10.35 -0.81 0.96
N LYS A 89 10.29 -0.25 -0.24
CA LYS A 89 10.80 1.10 -0.54
C LYS A 89 9.79 1.89 -1.38
N PRO A 90 8.55 2.09 -0.89
CA PRO A 90 7.49 2.74 -1.67
C PRO A 90 7.71 4.24 -1.84
N HIS A 91 8.40 4.88 -0.91
CA HIS A 91 8.65 6.33 -0.83
C HIS A 91 9.83 6.62 0.12
N GLY A 92 10.22 7.89 0.24
CA GLY A 92 11.16 8.35 1.29
C GLY A 92 10.50 8.30 2.66
N PHE A 93 11.31 8.05 3.70
CA PHE A 93 10.84 7.94 5.10
C PHE A 93 11.29 9.13 5.95
N ASP A 94 11.91 10.13 5.32
CA ASP A 94 12.29 11.37 5.96
C ASP A 94 11.08 12.30 6.19
N TYR A 95 11.24 13.27 7.08
CA TYR A 95 10.19 14.20 7.49
C TYR A 95 9.49 14.89 6.30
N LYS A 96 10.28 15.40 5.35
CA LYS A 96 9.77 16.11 4.17
C LYS A 96 8.98 15.20 3.23
N SER A 97 9.45 13.97 3.05
CA SER A 97 8.76 12.95 2.24
C SER A 97 7.41 12.58 2.86
N ILE A 98 7.38 12.33 4.18
CA ILE A 98 6.14 12.00 4.89
C ILE A 98 5.16 13.16 4.85
N GLN A 99 5.59 14.38 5.11
CA GLN A 99 4.73 15.58 5.05
C GLN A 99 4.13 15.76 3.64
N SER A 100 4.89 15.48 2.59
CA SER A 100 4.40 15.50 1.21
C SER A 100 3.33 14.44 0.96
N LEU A 101 3.45 13.25 1.55
CA LEU A 101 2.46 12.19 1.44
C LEU A 101 1.17 12.51 2.20
N GLN A 102 1.27 13.14 3.38
CA GLN A 102 0.11 13.59 4.17
C GLN A 102 -0.78 14.59 3.42
N SER A 103 -0.18 15.40 2.54
CA SER A 103 -0.92 16.36 1.70
C SER A 103 -1.44 15.77 0.38
N ASN A 104 -1.04 14.55 0.01
CA ASN A 104 -1.38 13.93 -1.27
C ASN A 104 -2.70 13.13 -1.17
N GLN A 105 -3.79 13.68 -1.70
CA GLN A 105 -5.12 13.06 -1.68
C GLN A 105 -5.22 11.73 -2.45
N ALA A 106 -4.31 11.45 -3.37
CA ALA A 106 -4.24 10.20 -4.11
C ALA A 106 -3.38 9.13 -3.42
N PHE A 107 -2.75 9.48 -2.29
CA PHE A 107 -1.99 8.55 -1.47
C PHE A 107 -2.79 8.20 -0.21
N LEU A 108 -3.64 7.18 -0.32
CA LEU A 108 -4.48 6.72 0.79
C LEU A 108 -3.64 5.85 1.71
N ALA A 109 -3.22 6.38 2.85
CA ALA A 109 -2.38 5.65 3.78
C ALA A 109 -2.97 5.64 5.19
N PHE A 110 -2.72 4.54 5.89
CA PHE A 110 -3.32 4.22 7.18
C PHE A 110 -2.29 3.57 8.10
N PHE A 111 -2.51 3.77 9.39
CA PHE A 111 -1.76 3.11 10.45
C PHE A 111 -2.70 2.23 11.27
N LEU A 112 -2.27 1.01 11.54
CA LEU A 112 -2.91 0.13 12.51
C LEU A 112 -2.29 0.43 13.88
N ILE A 113 -3.10 0.93 14.80
CA ILE A 113 -2.70 1.35 16.15
C ILE A 113 -3.11 0.28 17.14
N ASP A 114 -2.18 -0.16 17.95
CA ASP A 114 -2.44 -1.09 19.04
C ASP A 114 -3.11 -0.36 20.22
N CYS A 115 -4.33 -0.78 20.56
CA CYS A 115 -5.11 -0.30 21.69
C CYS A 115 -5.16 -1.31 22.84
N THR A 116 -4.50 -2.47 22.73
CA THR A 116 -4.53 -3.49 23.79
C THR A 116 -3.84 -3.04 25.08
N GLN A 117 -2.96 -2.04 24.97
CA GLN A 117 -2.26 -1.43 26.10
C GLN A 117 -2.88 -0.09 26.54
N ASP A 118 -4.03 0.31 25.97
CA ASP A 118 -4.75 1.52 26.37
C ASP A 118 -5.53 1.29 27.68
N ASN A 119 -4.88 0.67 28.69
CA ASN A 119 -5.35 0.70 30.06
C ASN A 119 -5.25 2.14 30.58
N ALA A 120 -6.14 2.52 31.49
CA ALA A 120 -6.41 3.87 32.01
C ALA A 120 -5.19 4.67 32.55
N GLU A 121 -3.98 4.18 32.41
CA GLU A 121 -2.72 4.73 32.95
C GLU A 121 -1.81 5.39 31.87
N ARG A 122 -2.23 5.45 30.59
CA ARG A 122 -1.40 6.14 29.59
C ARG A 122 -1.41 7.63 29.83
N PRO A 123 -0.25 8.27 30.08
CA PRO A 123 -0.19 9.73 30.21
C PRO A 123 -0.79 10.41 28.98
N CYS A 124 -1.55 11.48 29.20
CA CYS A 124 -2.07 12.30 28.13
C CYS A 124 -0.90 12.78 27.24
N GLY A 125 -0.98 12.57 25.92
CA GLY A 125 0.08 12.93 24.97
C GLY A 125 1.07 11.82 24.61
N THR A 126 0.93 10.61 25.16
CA THR A 126 1.77 9.48 24.74
C THR A 126 1.53 9.16 23.25
N PRO A 127 2.59 9.05 22.43
CA PRO A 127 2.46 8.69 21.03
C PRO A 127 1.74 7.35 20.83
N PRO A 128 0.91 7.19 19.81
CA PRO A 128 0.23 5.94 19.53
C PRO A 128 1.23 4.84 19.17
N THR A 129 1.00 3.62 19.70
CA THR A 129 1.81 2.45 19.33
C THR A 129 1.37 1.93 17.97
N ILE A 130 2.21 2.13 16.95
CA ILE A 130 1.91 1.73 15.57
C ILE A 130 2.32 0.27 15.37
N ALA A 131 1.35 -0.61 15.10
CA ALA A 131 1.56 -2.02 14.80
C ALA A 131 1.79 -2.30 13.31
N GLY A 132 1.37 -1.38 12.43
CA GLY A 132 1.55 -1.54 11.00
C GLY A 132 1.16 -0.31 10.19
N TYR A 133 1.68 -0.26 8.99
CA TYR A 133 1.47 0.77 7.98
C TYR A 133 0.99 0.13 6.68
N PHE A 134 -0.05 0.69 6.07
CA PHE A 134 -0.59 0.19 4.81
C PHE A 134 -1.16 1.33 3.97
N PHE A 135 -1.07 1.20 2.65
CA PHE A 135 -1.44 2.28 1.73
C PHE A 135 -1.92 1.78 0.36
N ILE A 136 -2.63 2.67 -0.34
CA ILE A 136 -2.88 2.58 -1.78
C ILE A 136 -2.35 3.86 -2.44
N ARG A 137 -1.35 3.73 -3.30
CA ARG A 137 -0.97 4.79 -4.23
C ARG A 137 -1.96 4.78 -5.39
N SER A 138 -2.85 5.74 -5.41
CA SER A 138 -3.98 5.79 -6.32
C SER A 138 -3.74 6.75 -7.48
N PHE A 139 -4.42 6.47 -8.59
CA PHE A 139 -4.39 7.31 -9.77
C PHE A 139 -5.81 7.70 -10.17
N PHE A 140 -5.97 8.94 -10.68
CA PHE A 140 -7.28 9.50 -11.05
C PHE A 140 -8.02 8.64 -12.10
N HIS A 141 -7.29 7.87 -12.91
CA HIS A 141 -7.87 6.95 -13.91
C HIS A 141 -8.37 5.61 -13.31
N GLY A 142 -8.34 5.44 -11.98
CA GLY A 142 -8.95 4.30 -11.29
C GLY A 142 -8.03 3.11 -11.00
N LYS A 143 -6.71 3.26 -11.12
CA LYS A 143 -5.74 2.27 -10.65
C LYS A 143 -5.25 2.61 -9.26
N GLY A 144 -4.97 1.56 -8.46
CA GLY A 144 -4.35 1.69 -7.14
C GLY A 144 -3.28 0.61 -6.94
N PHE A 145 -2.11 1.01 -6.46
CA PHE A 145 -1.02 0.10 -6.09
C PHE A 145 -0.94 0.04 -4.57
N ARG A 146 -1.17 -1.14 -4.02
CA ARG A 146 -1.17 -1.34 -2.57
C ARG A 146 0.19 -1.77 -2.05
N GLY A 147 0.47 -1.40 -0.80
CA GLY A 147 1.65 -1.84 -0.08
C GLY A 147 1.41 -1.79 1.42
N ARG A 148 2.21 -2.56 2.19
CA ARG A 148 2.10 -2.62 3.63
C ARG A 148 3.40 -3.01 4.31
N MET A 149 3.55 -2.59 5.56
CA MET A 149 4.62 -3.00 6.46
C MET A 149 4.01 -3.33 7.82
N VAL A 150 4.36 -4.48 8.38
CA VAL A 150 4.06 -4.84 9.78
C VAL A 150 5.27 -4.49 10.63
N ASP A 151 5.06 -3.81 11.74
CA ASP A 151 6.10 -3.53 12.73
C ASP A 151 6.76 -4.85 13.17
N ILE A 152 8.07 -4.81 13.44
CA ILE A 152 8.87 -6.02 13.75
C ILE A 152 8.30 -6.79 14.96
N ASP A 153 7.81 -6.08 15.98
CA ASP A 153 7.28 -6.66 17.23
C ASP A 153 5.85 -7.25 17.04
N TYR A 154 5.22 -6.96 15.90
CA TYR A 154 3.85 -7.38 15.57
C TYR A 154 3.77 -8.42 14.45
N ARG A 155 4.90 -8.94 14.00
CA ARG A 155 4.93 -9.98 12.96
C ARG A 155 4.32 -11.30 13.44
N ASN A 156 3.95 -12.16 12.50
CA ASN A 156 3.35 -13.48 12.72
C ASN A 156 2.00 -13.51 13.47
N LYS A 157 1.37 -12.34 13.69
CA LYS A 157 0.04 -12.18 14.30
C LYS A 157 -1.09 -12.05 13.27
N GLY A 158 -0.85 -12.35 12.00
CA GLY A 158 -1.86 -12.25 10.93
C GLY A 158 -2.15 -10.82 10.43
N LEU A 159 -1.51 -9.78 11.00
CA LEU A 159 -1.80 -8.38 10.68
C LEU A 159 -1.54 -8.03 9.20
N GLY A 160 -0.53 -8.63 8.57
CA GLY A 160 -0.29 -8.42 7.15
C GLY A 160 -1.46 -8.85 6.26
N THR A 161 -2.12 -9.96 6.62
CA THR A 161 -3.33 -10.43 5.93
C THR A 161 -4.53 -9.52 6.22
N ALA A 162 -4.70 -9.09 7.46
CA ALA A 162 -5.74 -8.15 7.85
C ALA A 162 -5.61 -6.82 7.10
N MET A 163 -4.41 -6.21 7.07
CA MET A 163 -4.16 -4.98 6.32
C MET A 163 -4.42 -5.12 4.82
N ASN A 164 -4.14 -6.28 4.22
CA ASN A 164 -4.50 -6.53 2.82
C ASN A 164 -6.01 -6.52 2.60
N ARG A 165 -6.79 -7.13 3.52
CA ARG A 165 -8.26 -7.10 3.44
C ARG A 165 -8.80 -5.67 3.58
N LEU A 166 -8.26 -4.88 4.49
CA LEU A 166 -8.61 -3.47 4.66
C LEU A 166 -8.30 -2.65 3.39
N LEU A 167 -7.14 -2.88 2.75
CA LEU A 167 -6.81 -2.24 1.48
C LEU A 167 -7.78 -2.64 0.35
N ASN A 168 -8.19 -3.90 0.30
CA ASN A 168 -9.20 -4.35 -0.66
C ASN A 168 -10.54 -3.68 -0.41
N GLU A 169 -10.97 -3.63 0.84
CA GLU A 169 -12.24 -3.05 1.26
C GLU A 169 -12.35 -1.58 0.80
N ILE A 170 -11.40 -0.73 1.17
CA ILE A 170 -11.43 0.67 0.73
C ILE A 170 -11.24 0.81 -0.77
N GLY A 171 -10.29 0.10 -1.38
CA GLY A 171 -9.99 0.23 -2.79
C GLY A 171 -11.17 -0.12 -3.68
N PHE A 172 -11.85 -1.23 -3.39
CA PHE A 172 -13.01 -1.67 -4.17
C PHE A 172 -14.24 -0.82 -3.90
N SER A 173 -14.47 -0.41 -2.64
CA SER A 173 -15.63 0.44 -2.30
C SER A 173 -15.62 1.79 -3.02
N ILE A 174 -14.43 2.36 -3.24
CA ILE A 174 -14.32 3.62 -3.99
C ILE A 174 -14.24 3.40 -5.50
N GLY A 175 -14.08 2.15 -5.97
CA GLY A 175 -14.09 1.76 -7.39
C GLY A 175 -12.70 1.74 -8.03
N LEU A 176 -11.65 1.42 -7.29
CA LEU A 176 -10.32 1.22 -7.85
C LEU A 176 -10.09 -0.22 -8.31
N ARG A 177 -9.29 -0.37 -9.36
CA ARG A 177 -8.62 -1.63 -9.71
C ARG A 177 -7.31 -1.69 -8.95
N LEU A 178 -7.11 -2.75 -8.16
CA LEU A 178 -5.98 -2.86 -7.26
C LEU A 178 -4.89 -3.75 -7.85
N TYR A 179 -3.66 -3.33 -7.65
CA TYR A 179 -2.45 -4.01 -8.10
C TYR A 179 -1.44 -4.10 -6.98
N GLU A 180 -0.56 -5.11 -7.07
CA GLU A 180 0.56 -5.25 -6.15
C GLU A 180 1.77 -5.85 -6.88
N THR A 181 2.97 -5.40 -6.52
CA THR A 181 4.24 -6.03 -6.92
C THR A 181 4.87 -6.64 -5.68
N ILE A 182 5.24 -7.92 -5.75
CA ILE A 182 5.91 -8.62 -4.64
C ILE A 182 7.15 -9.32 -5.18
N SER A 183 8.29 -9.14 -4.49
CA SER A 183 9.49 -9.93 -4.77
C SER A 183 9.22 -11.43 -4.56
N MET A 184 9.72 -12.27 -5.47
CA MET A 184 9.66 -13.73 -5.36
C MET A 184 10.34 -14.25 -4.08
N ASP A 185 11.30 -13.48 -3.55
CA ASP A 185 12.00 -13.79 -2.30
C ASP A 185 11.20 -13.39 -1.05
N ASN A 186 10.13 -12.58 -1.20
CA ASN A 186 9.28 -12.15 -0.09
C ASN A 186 8.09 -13.09 0.11
N ILE A 187 8.39 -14.34 0.48
CA ILE A 187 7.40 -15.41 0.65
C ILE A 187 6.30 -15.02 1.65
N ALA A 188 6.66 -14.34 2.75
CA ALA A 188 5.69 -13.91 3.76
C ALA A 188 4.67 -12.92 3.19
N SER A 189 5.11 -11.96 2.37
CA SER A 189 4.23 -11.01 1.69
C SER A 189 3.34 -11.71 0.68
N TYR A 190 3.89 -12.62 -0.13
CA TYR A 190 3.12 -13.39 -1.09
C TYR A 190 2.03 -14.24 -0.42
N LYS A 191 2.39 -15.04 0.61
CA LYS A 191 1.42 -15.84 1.39
C LYS A 191 0.32 -14.97 1.99
N SER A 192 0.66 -13.81 2.53
CA SER A 192 -0.31 -12.87 3.08
C SER A 192 -1.25 -12.29 2.00
N ALA A 193 -0.76 -12.02 0.80
CA ALA A 193 -1.56 -11.50 -0.31
C ALA A 193 -2.58 -12.53 -0.81
N ILE A 194 -2.17 -13.77 -1.08
CA ILE A 194 -3.06 -14.84 -1.55
C ILE A 194 -4.07 -15.28 -0.50
N LYS A 195 -3.72 -15.20 0.81
CA LYS A 195 -4.65 -15.50 1.91
C LYS A 195 -5.73 -14.42 2.07
N ALA A 196 -5.44 -13.19 1.65
CA ALA A 196 -6.36 -12.07 1.77
C ALA A 196 -7.20 -11.82 0.51
N SER A 197 -6.83 -12.38 -0.65
CA SER A 197 -7.36 -11.95 -1.95
C SER A 197 -7.26 -13.04 -2.99
N ASN A 198 -8.21 -13.08 -3.91
CA ASN A 198 -8.01 -13.71 -5.21
C ASN A 198 -7.10 -12.82 -6.05
N ILE A 199 -6.10 -13.41 -6.67
CA ILE A 199 -5.11 -12.69 -7.48
C ILE A 199 -5.08 -13.24 -8.92
N LYS A 200 -4.82 -12.34 -9.86
CA LYS A 200 -4.52 -12.67 -11.25
C LYS A 200 -3.11 -12.22 -11.56
N ILE A 201 -2.19 -13.15 -11.76
CA ILE A 201 -0.82 -12.84 -12.17
C ILE A 201 -0.88 -12.21 -13.57
N ILE A 202 -0.35 -11.00 -13.69
CA ILE A 202 -0.27 -10.25 -14.95
C ILE A 202 1.10 -10.44 -15.59
N ASN A 203 2.15 -10.45 -14.77
CA ASN A 203 3.53 -10.63 -15.22
C ASN A 203 4.38 -11.28 -14.13
N GLU A 204 5.30 -12.14 -14.57
CA GLU A 204 6.38 -12.71 -13.78
C GLU A 204 7.69 -12.20 -14.38
N ASP A 205 8.39 -11.34 -13.66
CA ASP A 205 9.68 -10.80 -14.07
C ASP A 205 10.78 -11.58 -13.35
N PHE A 206 11.33 -12.59 -14.02
CA PHE A 206 12.37 -13.45 -13.45
C PHE A 206 13.72 -12.73 -13.31
N ASP A 207 13.99 -11.72 -14.16
CA ASP A 207 15.22 -10.92 -14.09
C ASP A 207 15.23 -10.06 -12.82
N LYS A 208 14.09 -9.45 -12.50
CA LYS A 208 13.91 -8.67 -11.27
C LYS A 208 13.45 -9.50 -10.08
N ARG A 209 13.10 -10.77 -10.30
CA ARG A 209 12.51 -11.67 -9.32
C ARG A 209 11.26 -11.08 -8.66
N GLU A 210 10.31 -10.63 -9.50
CA GLU A 210 9.08 -9.97 -9.06
C GLU A 210 7.84 -10.55 -9.71
N TYR A 211 6.78 -10.73 -8.90
CA TYR A 211 5.43 -10.94 -9.38
C TYR A 211 4.70 -9.61 -9.45
N PHE A 212 4.00 -9.37 -10.58
CA PHE A 212 3.03 -8.29 -10.71
C PHE A 212 1.65 -8.88 -10.92
N PHE A 213 0.70 -8.56 -10.06
CA PHE A 213 -0.65 -9.11 -10.13
C PHE A 213 -1.73 -8.07 -9.86
N GLU A 214 -2.93 -8.35 -10.37
CA GLU A 214 -4.17 -7.67 -10.11
C GLU A 214 -4.90 -8.41 -8.98
N ILE A 215 -5.47 -7.64 -8.06
CA ILE A 215 -6.33 -8.13 -7.00
C ILE A 215 -7.75 -8.16 -7.55
N LEU A 216 -8.40 -9.31 -7.48
CA LEU A 216 -9.77 -9.47 -7.98
C LEU A 216 -10.79 -9.14 -6.88
N ASN A 217 -11.85 -8.41 -7.25
CA ASN A 217 -12.97 -8.12 -6.35
C ASN A 217 -13.97 -9.30 -6.35
N GLU A 218 -13.50 -10.45 -5.92
CA GLU A 218 -14.27 -11.69 -5.87
C GLU A 218 -14.07 -12.35 -4.50
N PRO A 219 -15.07 -13.10 -3.99
CA PRO A 219 -14.90 -13.87 -2.77
C PRO A 219 -13.74 -14.86 -2.93
N ILE A 220 -12.97 -15.07 -1.85
CA ILE A 220 -11.85 -16.01 -1.86
C ILE A 220 -12.41 -17.43 -2.04
N SER A 221 -12.08 -18.06 -3.17
CA SER A 221 -12.47 -19.45 -3.41
C SER A 221 -11.60 -20.39 -2.55
N PRO A 222 -12.22 -21.30 -1.77
CA PRO A 222 -11.47 -22.23 -0.90
C PRO A 222 -10.51 -23.16 -1.64
N LYS A 223 -10.71 -23.38 -2.94
CA LYS A 223 -10.00 -24.41 -3.72
C LYS A 223 -8.76 -23.96 -4.49
N ALA A 224 -8.46 -22.65 -4.56
CA ALA A 224 -7.35 -22.16 -5.40
C ALA A 224 -5.99 -22.10 -4.67
N ASN A 225 -5.95 -22.21 -3.35
CA ASN A 225 -4.75 -21.94 -2.55
C ASN A 225 -3.91 -23.15 -2.15
N ASP A 226 -4.42 -24.39 -2.33
CA ASP A 226 -3.70 -25.60 -1.85
C ASP A 226 -2.74 -26.25 -2.88
N GLN A 227 -2.74 -25.78 -4.14
CA GLN A 227 -1.94 -26.41 -5.18
C GLN A 227 -0.61 -25.70 -5.51
N ARG A 228 -0.25 -24.59 -4.80
CA ARG A 228 0.99 -23.82 -5.05
C ARG A 228 1.77 -23.46 -3.78
N ALA A 229 1.66 -24.27 -2.72
CA ALA A 229 2.47 -24.13 -1.51
C ALA A 229 3.67 -25.07 -1.53
#